data_75f745ea50ee497c63eda50a03d6b50b
#
_entry.id   75f745ea50ee497c63eda50a03d6b50b
#
_cell.length_a   1.000
_cell.length_b   1.000
_cell.length_c   1.000
_cell.angle_alpha   90.00
_cell.angle_beta   90.00
_cell.angle_gamma   90.00
#
_symmetry.space_group_name_H-M   'P 1'
#
loop_
_entity.id
_entity.type
_entity.pdbx_description
1 polymer ?
#
loop_
_entity_poly.entity_id
_entity_poly.type
_entity_poly.pdbx_seq_one_letter_code
_entity_poly.pdbx_strand_id
1 'polypeptide(L)'
;CRPKKRDTHKHPISPDGCGGEIVLWDVAVDESGQVKESFVCPHCGEIWRKTELRNLLRSVPVMTNYIYAVPAKGNKSREKAKMRRADRPVSNFELQRIKEIDVREIPYWYPTTPFDNTREMWRGMHRDAGINQACDFYTKRNLWALARLWDEMQKSKFKEALSFVVTSAILKASKTTRYNFGRRGNSTITGTLYVGSFTVENNFLWIIERKLKDCLPAL
;
A
#
# COMPACT_ATOMS: atom_id res chain seq x y z
N CYS A 1 5.97 5.11 20.03
CA CYS A 1 5.02 6.10 20.54
C CYS A 1 5.68 7.47 20.57
N ARG A 2 5.08 8.50 19.95
CA ARG A 2 5.59 9.87 20.03
C ARG A 2 4.78 10.68 21.04
N PRO A 3 5.36 11.76 21.60
CA PRO A 3 4.63 12.65 22.46
C PRO A 3 3.43 13.24 21.72
N LYS A 4 2.30 13.32 22.38
CA LYS A 4 1.16 14.10 21.94
C LYS A 4 1.60 15.53 21.69
N LYS A 5 1.18 16.16 20.60
CA LYS A 5 1.12 17.62 20.55
C LYS A 5 0.25 18.04 21.73
N ARG A 6 0.72 18.94 22.54
CA ARG A 6 -0.01 19.50 23.69
C ARG A 6 -1.45 19.77 23.27
N ASP A 7 -2.34 18.99 23.80
CA ASP A 7 -3.66 19.50 24.07
C ASP A 7 -3.45 20.58 25.13
N THR A 8 -3.79 21.81 24.81
CA THR A 8 -3.48 23.00 25.57
C THR A 8 -4.03 22.96 27.00
N HIS A 9 -4.67 21.89 27.37
CA HIS A 9 -5.48 21.90 28.56
C HIS A 9 -5.08 20.97 29.68
N LYS A 10 -4.35 19.90 29.52
CA LYS A 10 -4.30 19.02 30.71
C LYS A 10 -3.13 18.06 30.92
N HIS A 11 -2.23 17.78 29.99
CA HIS A 11 -1.19 16.80 30.32
C HIS A 11 0.20 17.21 29.83
N PRO A 12 1.19 17.23 30.72
CA PRO A 12 2.59 17.35 30.32
C PRO A 12 2.96 16.08 29.55
N ILE A 13 3.20 16.27 28.29
CA ILE A 13 3.63 15.19 27.41
C ILE A 13 5.13 15.10 27.54
N SER A 14 5.64 13.88 27.75
CA SER A 14 7.04 13.64 27.58
C SER A 14 7.44 14.05 26.15
N PRO A 15 8.38 14.97 25.97
CA PRO A 15 8.81 15.43 24.65
C PRO A 15 9.34 14.27 23.80
N ASP A 16 9.79 13.21 24.42
CA ASP A 16 10.46 12.08 23.77
C ASP A 16 9.54 10.87 23.55
N GLY A 17 8.28 10.91 24.00
CA GLY A 17 7.38 9.77 23.98
C GLY A 17 7.88 8.64 24.87
N CYS A 18 7.26 7.46 24.79
CA CYS A 18 7.74 6.28 25.50
C CYS A 18 8.81 5.49 24.71
N GLY A 19 9.18 5.92 23.50
CA GLY A 19 10.16 5.24 22.63
C GLY A 19 9.70 3.89 22.06
N GLY A 20 8.52 3.40 22.45
CA GLY A 20 8.01 2.11 21.99
C GLY A 20 7.54 2.18 20.54
N GLU A 21 7.96 1.22 19.72
CA GLU A 21 7.41 1.00 18.38
C GLU A 21 6.16 0.12 18.46
N ILE A 22 5.13 0.51 17.71
CA ILE A 22 3.88 -0.26 17.61
C ILE A 22 3.51 -0.47 16.17
N VAL A 23 2.96 -1.63 15.86
CA VAL A 23 2.32 -1.93 14.59
C VAL A 23 0.84 -1.57 14.73
N LEU A 24 0.37 -0.62 13.92
CA LEU A 24 -1.01 -0.13 14.02
C LEU A 24 -2.05 -1.24 13.83
N TRP A 25 -1.74 -2.25 13.02
CA TRP A 25 -2.57 -3.43 12.84
C TRP A 25 -2.85 -4.15 14.14
N ASP A 26 -1.82 -4.37 14.96
CA ASP A 26 -1.92 -5.18 16.18
C ASP A 26 -2.69 -4.47 17.31
N VAL A 27 -2.65 -3.14 17.34
CA VAL A 27 -3.26 -2.36 18.43
C VAL A 27 -4.62 -1.75 18.08
N ALA A 28 -4.85 -1.47 16.80
CA ALA A 28 -6.04 -0.75 16.36
C ALA A 28 -7.07 -1.63 15.63
N VAL A 29 -6.74 -2.86 15.26
CA VAL A 29 -7.70 -3.79 14.64
C VAL A 29 -8.23 -4.71 15.73
N ASP A 30 -9.56 -4.83 15.84
CA ASP A 30 -10.19 -5.75 16.78
C ASP A 30 -10.36 -7.16 16.21
N GLU A 31 -10.84 -8.09 17.03
CA GLU A 31 -11.07 -9.49 16.65
C GLU A 31 -12.08 -9.66 15.51
N SER A 32 -12.99 -8.70 15.34
CA SER A 32 -13.95 -8.66 14.24
C SER A 32 -13.35 -8.11 12.94
N GLY A 33 -12.10 -7.66 12.96
CA GLY A 33 -11.43 -7.03 11.84
C GLY A 33 -11.86 -5.57 11.61
N GLN A 34 -12.46 -4.93 12.61
CA GLN A 34 -12.79 -3.51 12.54
C GLN A 34 -11.66 -2.65 13.12
N VAL A 35 -11.51 -1.45 12.59
CA VAL A 35 -10.49 -0.51 13.04
C VAL A 35 -11.06 0.39 14.12
N LYS A 36 -10.51 0.30 15.31
CA LYS A 36 -10.83 1.19 16.43
C LYS A 36 -10.38 2.63 16.11
N GLU A 37 -11.17 3.59 16.54
CA GLU A 37 -10.79 5.01 16.44
C GLU A 37 -9.65 5.40 17.39
N SER A 38 -9.65 4.78 18.57
CA SER A 38 -8.61 4.94 19.60
C SER A 38 -8.09 3.59 20.08
N PHE A 39 -6.86 3.55 20.52
CA PHE A 39 -6.21 2.37 21.07
C PHE A 39 -5.24 2.75 22.18
N VAL A 40 -4.91 1.78 23.03
CA VAL A 40 -3.96 1.95 24.13
C VAL A 40 -2.57 1.56 23.65
N CYS A 41 -1.57 2.39 23.95
CA CYS A 41 -0.18 2.03 23.71
C CYS A 41 0.25 0.87 24.64
N PRO A 42 0.73 -0.27 24.12
CA PRO A 42 1.12 -1.41 24.94
C PRO A 42 2.36 -1.15 25.80
N HIS A 43 3.12 -0.09 25.51
CA HIS A 43 4.36 0.23 26.23
C HIS A 43 4.14 1.20 27.40
N CYS A 44 3.24 2.17 27.24
CA CYS A 44 3.08 3.23 28.24
C CYS A 44 1.63 3.43 28.71
N GLY A 45 0.66 2.66 28.19
CA GLY A 45 -0.74 2.78 28.58
C GLY A 45 -1.48 4.01 28.04
N GLU A 46 -0.80 4.90 27.33
CA GLU A 46 -1.40 6.12 26.80
C GLU A 46 -2.40 5.81 25.68
N ILE A 47 -3.53 6.54 25.68
CA ILE A 47 -4.58 6.37 24.65
C ILE A 47 -4.28 7.31 23.48
N TRP A 48 -4.27 6.72 22.28
CA TRP A 48 -4.03 7.41 21.03
C TRP A 48 -5.19 7.27 20.05
N ARG A 49 -5.43 8.33 19.28
CA ARG A 49 -6.30 8.24 18.11
C ARG A 49 -5.46 8.00 16.86
N LYS A 50 -5.98 7.20 15.93
CA LYS A 50 -5.33 6.93 14.64
C LYS A 50 -4.97 8.21 13.87
N THR A 51 -5.81 9.25 13.97
CA THR A 51 -5.60 10.54 13.32
C THR A 51 -4.40 11.31 13.88
N GLU A 52 -4.06 11.12 15.15
CA GLU A 52 -2.93 11.79 15.81
C GLU A 52 -1.59 11.21 15.37
N LEU A 53 -1.60 10.00 14.82
CA LEU A 53 -0.39 9.28 14.41
C LEU A 53 -0.10 9.36 12.90
N ARG A 54 -0.90 10.07 12.11
CA ARG A 54 -0.77 10.07 10.64
C ARG A 54 0.63 10.39 10.14
N ASN A 55 1.23 11.44 10.67
CA ASN A 55 2.57 11.89 10.30
C ASN A 55 3.70 11.02 10.87
N LEU A 56 3.37 9.99 11.64
CA LEU A 56 4.30 9.06 12.26
C LEU A 56 4.26 7.68 11.61
N LEU A 57 3.21 7.41 10.82
CA LEU A 57 3.03 6.11 10.19
C LEU A 57 4.09 5.90 9.12
N ARG A 58 4.79 4.78 9.25
CA ARG A 58 5.62 4.21 8.20
C ARG A 58 4.92 2.98 7.64
N SER A 59 4.97 2.80 6.34
CA SER A 59 4.39 1.61 5.73
C SER A 59 5.20 0.38 6.11
N VAL A 60 4.56 -0.55 6.84
CA VAL A 60 5.13 -1.84 7.20
C VAL A 60 4.21 -2.92 6.65
N PRO A 61 4.71 -3.91 5.90
CA PRO A 61 3.90 -5.02 5.43
C PRO A 61 3.53 -5.91 6.61
N VAL A 62 2.23 -6.18 6.78
CA VAL A 62 1.69 -6.97 7.90
C VAL A 62 1.15 -8.31 7.42
N MET A 63 0.45 -8.27 6.28
CA MET A 63 -0.21 -9.44 5.70
C MET A 63 0.20 -9.62 4.24
N THR A 64 0.27 -10.85 3.81
CA THR A 64 0.43 -11.20 2.40
C THR A 64 -0.72 -12.06 1.93
N ASN A 65 -1.07 -11.91 0.65
CA ASN A 65 -2.09 -12.71 0.00
C ASN A 65 -1.42 -13.79 -0.85
N TYR A 66 -1.88 -15.00 -0.73
CA TYR A 66 -1.42 -16.10 -1.57
C TYR A 66 -2.57 -16.81 -2.27
N ILE A 67 -2.28 -17.42 -3.39
CA ILE A 67 -3.23 -18.17 -4.20
C ILE A 67 -2.89 -19.65 -4.07
N TYR A 68 -3.87 -20.46 -3.77
CA TYR A 68 -3.71 -21.91 -3.69
C TYR A 68 -4.80 -22.64 -4.47
N ALA A 69 -4.43 -23.81 -4.99
CA ALA A 69 -5.35 -24.67 -5.69
C ALA A 69 -6.14 -25.52 -4.69
N VAL A 70 -7.46 -25.52 -4.82
CA VAL A 70 -8.32 -26.46 -4.08
C VAL A 70 -8.69 -27.59 -5.03
N PRO A 71 -8.39 -28.85 -4.68
CA PRO A 71 -8.79 -29.98 -5.51
C PRO A 71 -10.30 -29.98 -5.72
N ALA A 72 -10.73 -30.37 -6.92
CA ALA A 72 -12.14 -30.59 -7.20
C ALA A 72 -12.68 -31.71 -6.28
N LYS A 73 -13.83 -31.48 -5.66
CA LYS A 73 -14.50 -32.54 -4.89
C LYS A 73 -15.15 -33.51 -5.87
N GLY A 74 -14.68 -34.75 -5.89
CA GLY A 74 -15.27 -35.84 -6.67
C GLY A 74 -14.42 -36.36 -7.83
N ASN A 75 -14.74 -37.56 -8.30
CA ASN A 75 -13.97 -38.34 -9.27
C ASN A 75 -14.15 -37.85 -10.74
N LYS A 76 -14.39 -36.55 -10.94
CA LYS A 76 -14.51 -35.96 -12.28
C LYS A 76 -13.17 -35.42 -12.75
N SER A 77 -12.43 -36.24 -13.47
CA SER A 77 -11.10 -35.98 -14.03
C SER A 77 -11.00 -34.76 -14.99
N ARG A 78 -12.07 -34.01 -15.18
CA ARG A 78 -12.13 -32.82 -16.04
C ARG A 78 -12.41 -31.50 -15.31
N GLU A 79 -12.64 -31.50 -13.99
CA GLU A 79 -12.82 -30.24 -13.26
C GLU A 79 -11.46 -29.61 -12.98
N LYS A 80 -11.23 -28.41 -13.52
CA LYS A 80 -10.05 -27.58 -13.21
C LYS A 80 -10.03 -27.24 -11.72
N ALA A 81 -8.89 -27.39 -11.09
CA ALA A 81 -8.67 -26.97 -9.70
C ALA A 81 -9.15 -25.52 -9.51
N LYS A 82 -9.99 -25.30 -8.50
CA LYS A 82 -10.50 -23.97 -8.18
C LYS A 82 -9.44 -23.21 -7.40
N MET A 83 -8.96 -22.10 -7.98
CA MET A 83 -8.02 -21.22 -7.29
C MET A 83 -8.72 -20.42 -6.21
N ARG A 84 -8.19 -20.44 -5.01
CA ARG A 84 -8.66 -19.62 -3.88
C ARG A 84 -7.54 -18.71 -3.39
N ARG A 85 -7.93 -17.62 -2.77
CA ARG A 85 -7.03 -16.69 -2.10
C ARG A 85 -7.17 -16.79 -0.60
N ALA A 86 -6.08 -16.66 0.10
CA ALA A 86 -6.05 -16.53 1.55
C ALA A 86 -5.00 -15.51 1.95
N ASP A 87 -5.24 -14.86 3.07
CA ASP A 87 -4.31 -13.93 3.69
C ASP A 87 -3.56 -14.66 4.81
N ARG A 88 -2.29 -14.35 4.97
CA ARG A 88 -1.46 -14.81 6.09
C ARG A 88 -0.52 -13.70 6.53
N PRO A 89 -0.02 -13.74 7.77
CA PRO A 89 1.05 -12.85 8.19
C PRO A 89 2.27 -12.94 7.26
N VAL A 90 2.94 -11.82 7.08
CA VAL A 90 4.18 -11.76 6.29
C VAL A 90 5.27 -12.55 7.04
N SER A 91 5.97 -13.41 6.35
CA SER A 91 7.09 -14.18 6.92
C SER A 91 8.35 -13.35 7.07
N ASN A 92 9.25 -13.76 7.96
CA ASN A 92 10.56 -13.11 8.11
C ASN A 92 11.39 -13.14 6.83
N PHE A 93 11.26 -14.18 6.02
CA PHE A 93 11.91 -14.26 4.71
C PHE A 93 11.41 -13.15 3.77
N GLU A 94 10.10 -12.94 3.70
CA GLU A 94 9.50 -11.87 2.87
C GLU A 94 9.90 -10.49 3.38
N LEU A 95 9.90 -10.28 4.70
CA LEU A 95 10.36 -9.03 5.30
C LEU A 95 11.82 -8.72 4.97
N GLN A 96 12.68 -9.74 5.01
CA GLN A 96 14.08 -9.58 4.65
C GLN A 96 14.24 -9.21 3.17
N ARG A 97 13.53 -9.88 2.27
CA ARG A 97 13.53 -9.56 0.83
C ARG A 97 13.02 -8.15 0.54
N ILE A 98 12.00 -7.71 1.27
CA ILE A 98 11.48 -6.34 1.17
C ILE A 98 12.55 -5.33 1.57
N LYS A 99 13.21 -5.53 2.73
CA LYS A 99 14.30 -4.64 3.19
C LYS A 99 15.44 -4.58 2.18
N GLU A 100 15.83 -5.69 1.60
CA GLU A 100 16.87 -5.75 0.56
C GLU A 100 16.51 -4.90 -0.67
N ILE A 101 15.23 -4.91 -1.08
CA ILE A 101 14.75 -4.08 -2.20
C ILE A 101 14.69 -2.61 -1.79
N ASP A 102 14.23 -2.32 -0.59
CA ASP A 102 14.03 -0.94 -0.11
C ASP A 102 15.33 -0.14 0.00
N VAL A 103 16.48 -0.80 0.19
CA VAL A 103 17.80 -0.13 0.24
C VAL A 103 18.48 0.01 -1.13
N ARG A 104 18.05 -0.72 -2.15
CA ARG A 104 18.64 -0.64 -3.49
C ARG A 104 18.18 0.59 -4.24
N GLU A 105 19.03 1.16 -5.06
CA GLU A 105 18.66 2.22 -6.01
C GLU A 105 17.92 1.62 -7.22
N ILE A 106 16.94 2.37 -7.73
CA ILE A 106 16.21 2.01 -8.94
C ILE A 106 17.01 2.55 -10.14
N PRO A 107 17.54 1.67 -11.03
CA PRO A 107 18.41 2.10 -12.13
C PRO A 107 17.64 2.62 -13.36
N TYR A 108 16.36 2.91 -13.21
CA TYR A 108 15.45 3.37 -14.26
C TYR A 108 14.87 4.72 -13.89
N TRP A 109 14.51 5.50 -14.89
CA TRP A 109 13.85 6.78 -14.67
C TRP A 109 12.45 6.60 -14.03
N TYR A 110 12.14 7.46 -13.10
CA TYR A 110 10.79 7.67 -12.53
C TYR A 110 10.62 9.12 -12.08
N PRO A 111 9.38 9.66 -11.98
CA PRO A 111 9.15 11.06 -11.66
C PRO A 111 9.50 11.38 -10.20
N THR A 112 10.41 12.32 -10.01
CA THR A 112 10.88 12.82 -8.70
C THR A 112 10.53 14.28 -8.46
N THR A 113 9.77 14.90 -9.37
CA THR A 113 9.36 16.30 -9.24
C THR A 113 8.51 16.50 -7.98
N PRO A 114 8.90 17.39 -7.08
CA PRO A 114 8.13 17.68 -5.89
C PRO A 114 6.77 18.31 -6.24
N PHE A 115 5.77 18.04 -5.41
CA PHE A 115 4.49 18.74 -5.50
C PHE A 115 4.63 20.16 -4.99
N ASP A 116 4.04 21.07 -5.74
CA ASP A 116 3.91 22.47 -5.35
C ASP A 116 2.86 22.62 -4.24
N ASN A 117 3.22 23.37 -3.19
CA ASN A 117 2.34 23.67 -2.05
C ASN A 117 1.07 24.45 -2.47
N THR A 118 1.06 25.09 -3.63
CA THR A 118 -0.09 25.83 -4.17
C THR A 118 -1.13 24.89 -4.81
N ARG A 119 -0.80 23.62 -5.05
CA ARG A 119 -1.70 22.65 -5.67
C ARG A 119 -2.82 22.26 -4.72
N GLU A 120 -4.06 22.50 -5.12
CA GLU A 120 -5.25 22.18 -4.33
C GLU A 120 -5.33 20.68 -3.98
N MET A 121 -4.90 19.80 -4.87
CA MET A 121 -4.93 18.36 -4.64
C MET A 121 -3.86 17.86 -3.68
N TRP A 122 -2.79 18.63 -3.45
CA TRP A 122 -1.75 18.29 -2.49
C TRP A 122 -1.96 19.08 -1.20
N ARG A 123 -2.53 18.41 -0.20
CA ARG A 123 -2.85 18.98 1.11
C ARG A 123 -1.96 18.42 2.21
N GLY A 124 -2.05 19.02 3.41
CA GLY A 124 -1.29 18.60 4.58
C GLY A 124 -1.34 17.09 4.86
N MET A 125 -2.49 16.44 4.60
CA MET A 125 -2.63 15.00 4.78
C MET A 125 -1.68 14.17 3.90
N HIS A 126 -1.32 14.62 2.72
CA HIS A 126 -0.37 13.93 1.83
C HIS A 126 1.05 14.06 2.40
N ARG A 127 1.42 15.26 2.83
CA ARG A 127 2.69 15.52 3.50
C ARG A 127 2.81 14.71 4.78
N ASP A 128 1.75 14.65 5.59
CA ASP A 128 1.71 13.86 6.82
C ASP A 128 1.87 12.35 6.54
N ALA A 129 1.42 11.89 5.37
CA ALA A 129 1.63 10.52 4.89
C ALA A 129 2.99 10.31 4.19
N GLY A 130 3.86 11.34 4.15
CA GLY A 130 5.16 11.28 3.49
C GLY A 130 5.08 11.33 1.96
N ILE A 131 4.00 11.88 1.40
CA ILE A 131 3.80 12.02 -0.04
C ILE A 131 4.19 13.45 -0.45
N ASN A 132 5.36 13.62 -0.98
CA ASN A 132 5.88 14.91 -1.43
C ASN A 132 6.04 15.00 -2.94
N GLN A 133 6.03 13.87 -3.62
CA GLN A 133 6.22 13.74 -5.07
C GLN A 133 5.45 12.53 -5.59
N ALA A 134 5.32 12.40 -6.90
CA ALA A 134 4.49 11.35 -7.51
C ALA A 134 4.96 9.92 -7.17
N CYS A 135 6.28 9.68 -7.10
CA CYS A 135 6.81 8.37 -6.76
C CYS A 135 6.50 7.93 -5.32
N ASP A 136 6.24 8.85 -4.40
CA ASP A 136 5.92 8.51 -3.01
C ASP A 136 4.58 7.79 -2.84
N PHE A 137 3.72 7.87 -3.85
CA PHE A 137 2.48 7.09 -3.87
C PHE A 137 2.71 5.58 -4.03
N TYR A 138 3.91 5.15 -4.33
CA TYR A 138 4.23 3.74 -4.58
C TYR A 138 5.13 3.17 -3.48
N THR A 139 5.04 1.86 -3.26
CA THR A 139 6.10 1.13 -2.58
C THR A 139 7.31 1.05 -3.53
N LYS A 140 8.50 0.90 -2.98
CA LYS A 140 9.71 0.82 -3.81
C LYS A 140 9.65 -0.35 -4.80
N ARG A 141 9.04 -1.46 -4.41
CA ARG A 141 8.85 -2.64 -5.27
C ARG A 141 8.01 -2.33 -6.50
N ASN A 142 6.83 -1.73 -6.29
CA ASN A 142 5.94 -1.35 -7.39
C ASN A 142 6.53 -0.21 -8.22
N LEU A 143 7.20 0.76 -7.59
CA LEU A 143 7.89 1.82 -8.30
C LEU A 143 8.99 1.27 -9.22
N TRP A 144 9.79 0.31 -8.72
CA TRP A 144 10.83 -0.32 -9.52
C TRP A 144 10.26 -1.08 -10.72
N ALA A 145 9.22 -1.89 -10.48
CA ALA A 145 8.55 -2.61 -11.56
C ALA A 145 7.94 -1.66 -12.61
N LEU A 146 7.33 -0.57 -12.15
CA LEU A 146 6.77 0.48 -13.02
C LEU A 146 7.86 1.19 -13.82
N ALA A 147 8.95 1.60 -13.18
CA ALA A 147 10.06 2.29 -13.83
C ALA A 147 10.76 1.39 -14.88
N ARG A 148 10.97 0.10 -14.56
CA ARG A 148 11.49 -0.87 -15.50
C ARG A 148 10.57 -1.07 -16.70
N LEU A 149 9.28 -1.27 -16.44
CA LEU A 149 8.31 -1.44 -17.51
C LEU A 149 8.25 -0.21 -18.41
N TRP A 150 8.30 0.99 -17.81
CA TRP A 150 8.35 2.24 -18.56
C TRP A 150 9.56 2.32 -19.47
N ASP A 151 10.75 1.98 -18.98
CA ASP A 151 11.98 1.96 -19.75
C ASP A 151 11.93 0.99 -20.96
N GLU A 152 11.47 -0.25 -20.73
CA GLU A 152 11.29 -1.24 -21.80
C GLU A 152 10.22 -0.82 -22.81
N MET A 153 9.16 -0.20 -22.34
CA MET A 153 8.06 0.27 -23.19
C MET A 153 8.51 1.37 -24.14
N GLN A 154 9.40 2.29 -23.72
CA GLN A 154 9.91 3.36 -24.58
C GLN A 154 10.69 2.83 -25.78
N LYS A 155 11.26 1.63 -25.69
CA LYS A 155 12.00 0.95 -26.77
C LYS A 155 11.08 0.22 -27.74
N SER A 156 9.81 0.06 -27.39
CA SER A 156 8.82 -0.70 -28.18
C SER A 156 8.21 0.14 -29.30
N LYS A 157 7.96 -0.48 -30.45
CA LYS A 157 7.14 0.13 -31.51
C LYS A 157 5.67 0.36 -31.11
N PHE A 158 5.21 -0.29 -30.04
CA PHE A 158 3.84 -0.19 -29.50
C PHE A 158 3.77 0.73 -28.27
N LYS A 159 4.75 1.63 -28.07
CA LYS A 159 4.87 2.47 -26.86
C LYS A 159 3.58 3.22 -26.50
N GLU A 160 2.85 3.70 -27.48
CA GLU A 160 1.61 4.49 -27.26
C GLU A 160 0.49 3.62 -26.68
N ALA A 161 0.22 2.47 -27.29
CA ALA A 161 -0.77 1.52 -26.81
C ALA A 161 -0.39 0.97 -25.42
N LEU A 162 0.89 0.64 -25.21
CA LEU A 162 1.39 0.19 -23.92
C LEU A 162 1.31 1.29 -22.85
N SER A 163 1.54 2.57 -23.20
CA SER A 163 1.37 3.70 -22.32
C SER A 163 -0.05 3.81 -21.82
N PHE A 164 -1.03 3.62 -22.67
CA PHE A 164 -2.45 3.58 -22.30
C PHE A 164 -2.74 2.45 -21.29
N VAL A 165 -2.23 1.26 -21.54
CA VAL A 165 -2.38 0.11 -20.64
C VAL A 165 -1.76 0.41 -19.26
N VAL A 166 -0.53 0.92 -19.24
CA VAL A 166 0.20 1.25 -18.01
C VAL A 166 -0.52 2.33 -17.22
N THR A 167 -0.92 3.43 -17.86
CA THR A 167 -1.66 4.53 -17.21
C THR A 167 -2.97 4.05 -16.58
N SER A 168 -3.66 3.11 -17.20
CA SER A 168 -4.89 2.53 -16.64
C SER A 168 -4.64 1.67 -15.38
N ALA A 169 -3.41 1.27 -15.12
CA ALA A 169 -3.02 0.37 -14.03
C ALA A 169 -2.37 1.10 -12.83
N ILE A 170 -1.78 2.28 -13.04
CA ILE A 170 -0.93 2.95 -12.05
C ILE A 170 -1.65 3.24 -10.73
N LEU A 171 -2.91 3.66 -10.75
CA LEU A 171 -3.66 3.92 -9.52
C LEU A 171 -3.84 2.66 -8.67
N LYS A 172 -4.09 1.51 -9.30
CA LYS A 172 -4.26 0.24 -8.58
C LYS A 172 -2.96 -0.27 -7.96
N ALA A 173 -1.81 0.13 -8.50
CA ALA A 173 -0.49 -0.19 -7.97
C ALA A 173 -0.03 0.75 -6.86
N SER A 174 -0.76 1.84 -6.64
CA SER A 174 -0.40 2.88 -5.68
C SER A 174 -0.95 2.62 -4.28
N LYS A 175 -0.42 3.33 -3.29
CA LYS A 175 -0.89 3.37 -1.89
C LYS A 175 -2.31 3.94 -1.72
N THR A 176 -2.95 4.44 -2.80
CA THR A 176 -4.35 4.86 -2.78
C THR A 176 -5.32 3.68 -2.73
N THR A 177 -4.84 2.45 -2.92
CA THR A 177 -5.65 1.24 -2.75
C THR A 177 -5.80 0.91 -1.27
N ARG A 178 -7.03 1.07 -0.77
CA ARG A 178 -7.39 0.85 0.62
C ARG A 178 -7.64 -0.63 0.88
N TYR A 179 -7.18 -1.13 2.02
CA TYR A 179 -7.61 -2.42 2.56
C TYR A 179 -9.02 -2.30 3.14
N ASN A 180 -9.92 -3.15 2.69
CA ASN A 180 -11.31 -3.19 3.16
C ASN A 180 -11.50 -4.35 4.12
N PHE A 181 -11.61 -4.03 5.40
CA PHE A 181 -11.92 -5.01 6.44
C PHE A 181 -13.31 -5.63 6.20
N GLY A 182 -13.41 -6.95 6.31
CA GLY A 182 -14.69 -7.67 6.20
C GLY A 182 -15.37 -7.64 4.82
N ARG A 183 -14.77 -7.06 3.79
CA ARG A 183 -15.34 -6.98 2.44
C ARG A 183 -14.54 -7.81 1.43
N ARG A 184 -15.26 -8.32 0.42
CA ARG A 184 -14.61 -8.95 -0.73
C ARG A 184 -14.05 -7.87 -1.64
N GLY A 185 -12.73 -7.76 -1.66
CA GLY A 185 -12.00 -6.86 -2.56
C GLY A 185 -11.64 -5.51 -1.96
N ASN A 186 -10.49 -5.03 -2.37
CA ASN A 186 -9.93 -3.75 -2.01
C ASN A 186 -10.37 -2.68 -3.01
N SER A 187 -10.57 -1.47 -2.55
CA SER A 187 -10.98 -0.35 -3.39
C SER A 187 -9.87 0.68 -3.52
N THR A 188 -9.66 1.15 -4.73
CA THR A 188 -8.81 2.31 -4.99
C THR A 188 -9.63 3.58 -4.73
N ILE A 189 -9.11 4.47 -3.90
CA ILE A 189 -9.74 5.75 -3.63
C ILE A 189 -9.34 6.70 -4.76
N THR A 190 -10.32 7.07 -5.57
CA THR A 190 -10.14 8.00 -6.69
C THR A 190 -10.55 9.41 -6.31
N GLY A 191 -10.07 10.40 -7.06
CA GLY A 191 -10.46 11.80 -6.93
C GLY A 191 -9.52 12.63 -6.07
N THR A 192 -9.34 12.28 -4.80
CA THR A 192 -8.54 13.09 -3.85
C THR A 192 -7.13 12.59 -3.60
N LEU A 193 -6.70 11.52 -4.27
CA LEU A 193 -5.41 10.87 -4.06
C LEU A 193 -5.13 10.50 -2.58
N TYR A 194 -6.17 10.23 -1.83
CA TYR A 194 -6.08 9.94 -0.40
C TYR A 194 -5.33 8.62 -0.13
N VAL A 195 -4.39 8.65 0.78
CA VAL A 195 -3.66 7.47 1.28
C VAL A 195 -4.21 7.09 2.65
N GLY A 196 -4.78 5.91 2.76
CA GLY A 196 -5.34 5.39 4.01
C GLY A 196 -4.25 4.88 4.96
N SER A 197 -4.61 4.70 6.24
CA SER A 197 -3.71 4.10 7.24
C SER A 197 -3.45 2.60 6.97
N PHE A 198 -4.38 1.93 6.29
CA PHE A 198 -4.25 0.54 5.85
C PHE A 198 -4.39 0.50 4.34
N THR A 199 -3.33 0.17 3.67
CA THR A 199 -3.25 0.14 2.20
C THR A 199 -2.91 -1.26 1.71
N VAL A 200 -3.22 -1.53 0.47
CA VAL A 200 -2.87 -2.78 -0.21
C VAL A 200 -1.85 -2.49 -1.28
N GLU A 201 -0.73 -3.17 -1.22
CA GLU A 201 0.20 -3.23 -2.33
C GLU A 201 -0.25 -4.34 -3.28
N ASN A 202 -0.85 -3.96 -4.39
CA ASN A 202 -1.17 -4.90 -5.44
C ASN A 202 0.09 -5.25 -6.25
N ASN A 203 0.19 -6.50 -6.67
CA ASN A 203 1.24 -6.90 -7.60
C ASN A 203 1.04 -6.21 -8.95
N PHE A 204 1.90 -5.25 -9.27
CA PHE A 204 1.81 -4.45 -10.48
C PHE A 204 1.90 -5.29 -11.76
N LEU A 205 2.78 -6.28 -11.81
CA LEU A 205 2.95 -7.13 -12.99
C LEU A 205 1.67 -7.94 -13.28
N TRP A 206 1.01 -8.43 -12.24
CA TRP A 206 -0.26 -9.12 -12.40
C TRP A 206 -1.38 -8.20 -12.89
N ILE A 207 -1.40 -6.93 -12.44
CA ILE A 207 -2.36 -5.94 -12.93
C ILE A 207 -2.14 -5.69 -14.43
N ILE A 208 -0.89 -5.49 -14.85
CA ILE A 208 -0.53 -5.25 -16.25
C ILE A 208 -0.89 -6.45 -17.12
N GLU A 209 -0.56 -7.67 -16.70
CA GLU A 209 -0.91 -8.88 -17.43
C GLU A 209 -2.43 -8.98 -17.69
N ARG A 210 -3.24 -8.70 -16.69
CA ARG A 210 -4.70 -8.68 -16.84
C ARG A 210 -5.16 -7.58 -17.80
N LYS A 211 -4.60 -6.38 -17.67
CA LYS A 211 -4.94 -5.26 -18.55
C LYS A 211 -4.58 -5.52 -20.00
N LEU A 212 -3.44 -6.15 -20.25
CA LEU A 212 -3.04 -6.56 -21.58
C LEU A 212 -4.03 -7.58 -22.16
N LYS A 213 -4.44 -8.58 -21.39
CA LYS A 213 -5.45 -9.56 -21.81
C LYS A 213 -6.80 -8.92 -22.14
N ASP A 214 -7.19 -7.89 -21.41
CA ASP A 214 -8.44 -7.15 -21.65
C ASP A 214 -8.35 -6.26 -22.90
N CYS A 215 -7.17 -5.73 -23.24
CA CYS A 215 -6.96 -4.81 -24.36
C CYS A 215 -6.61 -5.53 -25.69
N LEU A 216 -5.91 -6.67 -25.64
CA LEU A 216 -5.48 -7.40 -26.84
C LEU A 216 -6.59 -7.75 -27.84
N PRO A 217 -7.82 -8.12 -27.41
CA PRO A 217 -8.90 -8.38 -28.36
C PRO A 217 -9.43 -7.13 -29.07
N ALA A 218 -9.06 -5.94 -28.61
CA ALA A 218 -9.48 -4.65 -29.18
C ALA A 218 -8.41 -4.01 -30.09
N LEU A 219 -7.22 -4.62 -30.17
CA LEU A 219 -6.10 -4.24 -31.03
C LEU A 219 -6.07 -5.12 -32.29
#